data_941c3e4f4486c408e0f747f7e0f63af0
#
_entry.id   941c3e4f4486c408e0f747f7e0f63af0
#
_cell.length_a   1.000
_cell.length_b   1.000
_cell.length_c   1.000
_cell.angle_alpha   90.00
_cell.angle_beta   90.00
_cell.angle_gamma   90.00
#
_symmetry.space_group_name_H-M   'P 1'
#
loop_
_entity.id
_entity.type
_entity.pdbx_description
1 polymer ?
#
loop_
_entity_poly.entity_id
_entity_poly.type
_entity_poly.pdbx_seq_one_letter_code
_entity_poly.pdbx_strand_id
1 'polypeptide(L)'
;HTIPNKKHDEEFFYHDHSLAYRAIHLMNCCKFASEKILPYVKSHINDIGTLLMSPLEDNSLSNHSYDQAISLFLIAYQLHKDDERKPVWEKVALERLKRELEYSFTPDGVHVENSPSYHHGMITNIHKSLTKVLKINQHPEIKKHLEDLEHSIPFLRWIIRPDGKVPSIGDSEEKQVSTNLARSIAPTIFQNKAEGMRVFGEGYAIWRSDENNFHMTLKSCQHGRFHRHDDDCSITLWSNGMNLIHD
;
A
#
# COMPACT_ATOMS: atom_id res chain seq x y z
N HIS A 1 28.75 5.01 19.92
CA HIS A 1 28.81 4.11 18.77
C HIS A 1 28.93 4.97 17.53
N THR A 2 30.15 5.04 16.97
CA THR A 2 30.43 5.69 15.71
C THR A 2 29.77 4.88 14.58
N ILE A 3 28.83 5.50 13.87
CA ILE A 3 28.25 4.98 12.64
C ILE A 3 29.38 4.80 11.63
N PRO A 4 29.52 3.64 10.96
CA PRO A 4 30.56 3.43 9.96
C PRO A 4 30.44 4.44 8.81
N ASN A 5 31.52 5.13 8.51
CA ASN A 5 31.60 6.20 7.53
C ASN A 5 31.75 5.61 6.12
N LYS A 6 30.67 5.00 5.58
CA LYS A 6 30.60 4.57 4.19
C LYS A 6 29.33 5.13 3.55
N LYS A 7 29.49 6.05 2.62
CA LYS A 7 28.44 6.76 1.89
C LYS A 7 27.32 5.84 1.34
N HIS A 8 27.60 4.60 1.00
CA HIS A 8 26.62 3.62 0.49
C HIS A 8 25.75 3.00 1.60
N ASP A 9 26.32 2.77 2.79
CA ASP A 9 25.56 2.16 3.90
C ASP A 9 24.62 3.18 4.56
N GLU A 10 24.97 4.47 4.51
CA GLU A 10 24.13 5.56 5.03
C GLU A 10 22.86 5.76 4.18
N GLU A 11 22.96 5.66 2.86
CA GLU A 11 21.84 5.83 1.94
C GLU A 11 20.75 4.79 2.17
N PHE A 12 21.09 3.52 2.40
CA PHE A 12 20.13 2.48 2.76
C PHE A 12 19.64 2.56 4.20
N PHE A 13 20.48 3.05 5.11
CA PHE A 13 20.14 3.14 6.52
C PHE A 13 19.08 4.20 6.79
N TYR A 14 19.15 5.33 6.08
CA TYR A 14 18.23 6.45 6.17
C TYR A 14 17.22 6.49 5.02
N HIS A 15 17.12 5.44 4.21
CA HIS A 15 16.10 5.33 3.19
C HIS A 15 14.71 5.42 3.84
N ASP A 16 13.87 6.28 3.32
CA ASP A 16 12.56 6.65 3.85
C ASP A 16 11.67 5.45 4.20
N HIS A 17 11.54 4.49 3.29
CA HIS A 17 10.77 3.26 3.48
C HIS A 17 11.39 2.36 4.56
N SER A 18 12.72 2.29 4.62
CA SER A 18 13.45 1.51 5.63
C SER A 18 13.25 2.07 7.04
N LEU A 19 13.18 3.40 7.21
CA LEU A 19 12.89 4.02 8.49
C LEU A 19 11.51 3.64 9.01
N ALA A 20 10.48 3.69 8.14
CA ALA A 20 9.11 3.33 8.51
C ALA A 20 9.02 1.88 8.99
N TYR A 21 9.55 0.93 8.23
CA TYR A 21 9.52 -0.50 8.62
C TYR A 21 10.37 -0.78 9.84
N ARG A 22 11.53 -0.16 9.97
CA ARG A 22 12.40 -0.30 11.15
C ARG A 22 11.65 0.09 12.42
N ALA A 23 10.94 1.22 12.40
CA ALA A 23 10.13 1.64 13.54
C ALA A 23 9.09 0.58 13.92
N ILE A 24 8.32 0.08 12.95
CA ILE A 24 7.30 -0.95 13.17
C ILE A 24 7.92 -2.22 13.78
N HIS A 25 9.06 -2.67 13.25
CA HIS A 25 9.75 -3.86 13.76
C HIS A 25 10.29 -3.65 15.17
N LEU A 26 10.92 -2.51 15.47
CA LEU A 26 11.40 -2.17 16.81
C LEU A 26 10.26 -2.09 17.81
N MET A 27 9.13 -1.50 17.46
CA MET A 27 7.93 -1.48 18.32
C MET A 27 7.43 -2.89 18.64
N ASN A 28 7.48 -3.80 17.68
CA ASN A 28 7.15 -5.21 17.95
C ASN A 28 8.18 -5.88 18.86
N CYS A 29 9.46 -5.58 18.69
CA CYS A 29 10.55 -6.09 19.54
C CYS A 29 10.45 -5.61 21.00
N CYS A 30 9.85 -4.44 21.26
CA CYS A 30 9.66 -3.95 22.64
C CYS A 30 8.92 -4.95 23.55
N LYS A 31 8.07 -5.81 22.97
CA LYS A 31 7.32 -6.84 23.71
C LYS A 31 8.22 -7.96 24.29
N PHE A 32 9.41 -8.13 23.73
CA PHE A 32 10.35 -9.19 24.07
C PHE A 32 11.67 -8.66 24.63
N ALA A 33 11.85 -7.33 24.60
CA ALA A 33 13.07 -6.70 25.09
C ALA A 33 13.16 -6.79 26.63
N SER A 34 14.35 -7.14 27.14
CA SER A 34 14.60 -7.10 28.57
C SER A 34 14.55 -5.66 29.10
N GLU A 35 14.31 -5.50 30.40
CA GLU A 35 14.27 -4.18 31.06
C GLU A 35 15.55 -3.35 30.82
N LYS A 36 16.69 -4.02 30.69
CA LYS A 36 17.98 -3.38 30.40
C LYS A 36 18.06 -2.82 29.00
N ILE A 37 17.46 -3.47 27.99
CA ILE A 37 17.55 -3.12 26.56
C ILE A 37 16.41 -2.20 26.15
N LEU A 38 15.25 -2.35 26.75
CA LEU A 38 14.02 -1.62 26.39
C LEU A 38 14.19 -0.09 26.30
N PRO A 39 14.90 0.60 27.22
CA PRO A 39 15.12 2.04 27.10
C PRO A 39 15.87 2.46 25.84
N TYR A 40 16.87 1.68 25.42
CA TYR A 40 17.64 1.94 24.21
C TYR A 40 16.79 1.76 22.95
N VAL A 41 15.98 0.71 22.90
CA VAL A 41 15.05 0.47 21.78
C VAL A 41 14.04 1.62 21.69
N LYS A 42 13.46 2.05 22.81
CA LYS A 42 12.52 3.18 22.85
C LYS A 42 13.16 4.49 22.42
N SER A 43 14.41 4.76 22.86
CA SER A 43 15.15 5.94 22.43
C SER A 43 15.32 5.94 20.91
N HIS A 44 15.73 4.81 20.33
CA HIS A 44 15.90 4.70 18.87
C HIS A 44 14.60 4.84 18.09
N ILE A 45 13.48 4.32 18.61
CA ILE A 45 12.15 4.56 18.03
C ILE A 45 11.82 6.06 18.02
N ASN A 46 12.12 6.78 19.11
CA ASN A 46 11.89 8.22 19.20
C ASN A 46 12.77 9.01 18.22
N ASP A 47 14.02 8.58 18.01
CA ASP A 47 14.90 9.19 17.02
C ASP A 47 14.33 9.02 15.60
N ILE A 48 13.83 7.82 15.27
CA ILE A 48 13.13 7.58 14.00
C ILE A 48 11.89 8.48 13.88
N GLY A 49 11.08 8.60 14.95
CA GLY A 49 9.91 9.48 14.94
C GLY A 49 10.29 10.95 14.65
N THR A 50 11.42 11.41 15.21
CA THR A 50 11.95 12.76 14.94
C THR A 50 12.36 12.90 13.46
N LEU A 51 13.01 11.90 12.89
CA LEU A 51 13.36 11.90 11.46
C LEU A 51 12.11 11.91 10.58
N LEU A 52 11.13 11.06 10.88
CA LEU A 52 9.85 11.01 10.13
C LEU A 52 9.04 12.30 10.20
N MET A 53 9.27 13.15 11.20
CA MET A 53 8.71 14.51 11.26
C MET A 53 9.36 15.46 10.27
N SER A 54 10.57 15.17 9.79
CA SER A 54 11.30 16.03 8.85
C SER A 54 10.55 16.13 7.52
N PRO A 55 10.42 17.36 6.94
CA PRO A 55 9.88 17.52 5.59
C PRO A 55 10.71 16.80 4.51
N LEU A 56 11.99 16.54 4.75
CA LEU A 56 12.87 15.83 3.82
C LEU A 56 12.54 14.33 3.72
N GLU A 57 11.93 13.79 4.76
CA GLU A 57 11.47 12.40 4.81
C GLU A 57 10.01 12.25 4.34
N ASP A 58 9.35 13.34 3.97
CA ASP A 58 7.99 13.34 3.42
C ASP A 58 8.02 13.21 1.89
N ASN A 59 8.27 12.00 1.41
CA ASN A 59 8.10 11.63 0.00
C ASN A 59 6.61 11.51 -0.34
N SER A 60 5.95 12.65 -0.52
CA SER A 60 4.52 12.73 -0.75
C SER A 60 4.06 11.90 -1.95
N LEU A 61 2.88 11.30 -1.82
CA LEU A 61 2.14 10.63 -2.88
C LEU A 61 2.77 9.31 -3.36
N SER A 62 3.16 8.47 -2.41
CA SER A 62 3.68 7.13 -2.68
C SER A 62 3.32 6.15 -1.54
N ASN A 63 3.45 4.85 -1.81
CA ASN A 63 3.33 3.83 -0.77
C ASN A 63 4.35 4.04 0.38
N HIS A 64 5.51 4.66 0.10
CA HIS A 64 6.51 5.00 1.11
C HIS A 64 6.00 6.05 2.10
N SER A 65 5.41 7.14 1.61
CA SER A 65 4.87 8.20 2.46
C SER A 65 3.65 7.72 3.27
N TYR A 66 2.85 6.81 2.71
CA TYR A 66 1.81 6.11 3.46
C TYR A 66 2.40 5.35 4.66
N ASP A 67 3.43 4.53 4.44
CA ASP A 67 4.07 3.74 5.50
C ASP A 67 4.76 4.62 6.55
N GLN A 68 5.34 5.75 6.15
CA GLN A 68 5.91 6.74 7.07
C GLN A 68 4.81 7.36 7.95
N ALA A 69 3.66 7.73 7.38
CA ALA A 69 2.54 8.30 8.13
C ALA A 69 2.00 7.30 9.17
N ILE A 70 1.79 6.04 8.79
CA ILE A 70 1.38 4.97 9.71
C ILE A 70 2.41 4.76 10.81
N SER A 71 3.69 4.74 10.47
CA SER A 71 4.76 4.52 11.45
C SER A 71 4.84 5.67 12.45
N LEU A 72 4.78 6.92 11.98
CA LEU A 72 4.76 8.10 12.84
C LEU A 72 3.55 8.09 13.78
N PHE A 73 2.35 7.73 13.28
CA PHE A 73 1.16 7.60 14.12
C PHE A 73 1.35 6.57 15.23
N LEU A 74 1.88 5.38 14.90
CA LEU A 74 2.10 4.32 15.86
C LEU A 74 3.18 4.70 16.90
N ILE A 75 4.22 5.44 16.49
CA ILE A 75 5.24 5.97 17.42
C ILE A 75 4.60 7.00 18.35
N ALA A 76 3.88 7.97 17.83
CA ALA A 76 3.21 8.99 18.62
C ALA A 76 2.28 8.37 19.68
N TYR A 77 1.55 7.30 19.28
CA TYR A 77 0.69 6.59 20.22
C TYR A 77 1.44 5.92 21.37
N GLN A 78 2.68 5.47 21.17
CA GLN A 78 3.52 4.84 22.22
C GLN A 78 4.19 5.84 23.16
N LEU A 79 4.22 7.13 22.81
CA LEU A 79 4.71 8.16 23.71
C LEU A 79 3.83 8.25 24.98
N HIS A 80 4.45 8.65 26.08
CA HIS A 80 3.70 8.92 27.31
C HIS A 80 2.64 10.00 27.03
N LYS A 81 1.51 9.93 27.76
CA LYS A 81 0.40 10.87 27.56
C LYS A 81 0.78 12.34 27.76
N ASP A 82 1.77 12.61 28.62
CA ASP A 82 2.26 13.95 28.94
C ASP A 82 3.47 14.36 28.09
N ASP A 83 3.86 13.58 27.07
CA ASP A 83 4.93 13.94 26.14
C ASP A 83 4.39 14.96 25.14
N GLU A 84 4.99 16.16 25.12
CA GLU A 84 4.57 17.28 24.28
C GLU A 84 4.62 16.96 22.77
N ARG A 85 5.46 16.02 22.36
CA ARG A 85 5.58 15.56 20.97
C ARG A 85 4.34 14.79 20.51
N LYS A 86 3.67 14.08 21.40
CA LYS A 86 2.58 13.17 21.09
C LYS A 86 1.46 13.84 20.26
N PRO A 87 0.84 14.95 20.71
CA PRO A 87 -0.24 15.57 19.95
C PRO A 87 0.25 16.14 18.61
N VAL A 88 1.49 16.60 18.53
CA VAL A 88 2.08 17.17 17.32
C VAL A 88 2.32 16.05 16.29
N TRP A 89 2.94 14.96 16.70
CA TRP A 89 3.23 13.83 15.82
C TRP A 89 1.96 13.11 15.36
N GLU A 90 0.98 12.94 16.25
CA GLU A 90 -0.32 12.36 15.91
C GLU A 90 -1.04 13.21 14.85
N LYS A 91 -1.09 14.51 15.03
CA LYS A 91 -1.70 15.44 14.06
C LYS A 91 -1.03 15.36 12.69
N VAL A 92 0.30 15.48 12.65
CA VAL A 92 1.07 15.41 11.38
C VAL A 92 0.89 14.06 10.69
N ALA A 93 0.93 12.97 11.45
CA ALA A 93 0.72 11.63 10.91
C ALA A 93 -0.68 11.46 10.30
N LEU A 94 -1.73 11.95 10.96
CA LEU A 94 -3.11 11.89 10.46
C LEU A 94 -3.29 12.75 9.20
N GLU A 95 -2.73 13.96 9.18
CA GLU A 95 -2.79 14.84 8.00
C GLU A 95 -2.10 14.21 6.78
N ARG A 96 -0.91 13.62 7.00
CA ARG A 96 -0.19 12.89 5.93
C ARG A 96 -0.98 11.65 5.48
N LEU A 97 -1.44 10.85 6.43
CA LEU A 97 -2.21 9.63 6.14
C LEU A 97 -3.46 9.94 5.31
N LYS A 98 -4.21 10.98 5.68
CA LYS A 98 -5.38 11.42 4.92
C LYS A 98 -5.01 11.78 3.48
N ARG A 99 -3.99 12.61 3.30
CA ARG A 99 -3.49 13.01 1.97
C ARG A 99 -3.11 11.80 1.11
N GLU A 100 -2.37 10.84 1.68
CA GLU A 100 -1.95 9.64 0.95
C GLU A 100 -3.14 8.76 0.57
N LEU A 101 -4.12 8.58 1.46
CA LEU A 101 -5.31 7.78 1.19
C LEU A 101 -6.21 8.42 0.12
N GLU A 102 -6.36 9.73 0.14
CA GLU A 102 -7.12 10.49 -0.87
C GLU A 102 -6.45 10.40 -2.26
N TYR A 103 -5.12 10.26 -2.31
CA TYR A 103 -4.36 10.16 -3.55
C TYR A 103 -4.17 8.73 -4.06
N SER A 104 -4.15 7.74 -3.17
CA SER A 104 -3.76 6.35 -3.51
C SER A 104 -4.63 5.71 -4.59
N PHE A 105 -5.89 6.12 -4.70
CA PHE A 105 -6.82 5.56 -5.67
C PHE A 105 -7.48 6.66 -6.50
N THR A 106 -7.63 6.37 -7.77
CA THR A 106 -8.33 7.21 -8.72
C THR A 106 -9.86 7.18 -8.47
N PRO A 107 -10.65 8.06 -9.12
CA PRO A 107 -12.09 8.02 -9.03
C PRO A 107 -12.72 6.65 -9.39
N ASP A 108 -12.06 5.86 -10.23
CA ASP A 108 -12.50 4.51 -10.60
C ASP A 108 -11.96 3.41 -9.67
N GLY A 109 -11.28 3.80 -8.59
CA GLY A 109 -10.73 2.89 -7.59
C GLY A 109 -9.46 2.15 -8.05
N VAL A 110 -8.75 2.64 -9.06
CA VAL A 110 -7.48 2.10 -9.52
C VAL A 110 -6.33 2.72 -8.72
N HIS A 111 -5.40 1.92 -8.23
CA HIS A 111 -4.22 2.45 -7.55
C HIS A 111 -3.29 3.18 -8.52
N VAL A 112 -2.80 4.35 -8.11
CA VAL A 112 -2.06 5.29 -8.98
C VAL A 112 -0.65 4.83 -9.39
N GLU A 113 -0.10 3.78 -8.79
CA GLU A 113 1.26 3.31 -9.08
C GLU A 113 1.34 2.30 -10.24
N ASN A 114 0.44 2.37 -11.21
CA ASN A 114 0.51 1.73 -12.53
C ASN A 114 0.68 0.19 -12.58
N SER A 115 0.54 -0.51 -11.47
CA SER A 115 0.83 -1.95 -11.37
C SER A 115 -0.28 -2.72 -10.65
N PRO A 116 -0.84 -3.78 -11.26
CA PRO A 116 -1.83 -4.65 -10.63
C PRO A 116 -1.37 -5.29 -9.31
N SER A 117 -0.09 -5.63 -9.21
CA SER A 117 0.50 -6.18 -7.98
C SER A 117 0.50 -5.15 -6.85
N TYR A 118 0.84 -3.89 -7.17
CA TYR A 118 0.83 -2.79 -6.20
C TYR A 118 -0.59 -2.42 -5.79
N HIS A 119 -1.55 -2.45 -6.72
CA HIS A 119 -2.97 -2.28 -6.38
C HIS A 119 -3.43 -3.29 -5.31
N HIS A 120 -3.18 -4.58 -5.52
CA HIS A 120 -3.50 -5.62 -4.54
C HIS A 120 -2.71 -5.45 -3.22
N GLY A 121 -1.42 -5.13 -3.33
CA GLY A 121 -0.54 -4.88 -2.18
C GLY A 121 -1.03 -3.72 -1.34
N MET A 122 -1.41 -2.61 -1.97
CA MET A 122 -1.85 -1.40 -1.29
C MET A 122 -3.19 -1.60 -0.56
N ILE A 123 -4.18 -2.25 -1.18
CA ILE A 123 -5.42 -2.63 -0.49
C ILE A 123 -5.11 -3.44 0.77
N THR A 124 -4.22 -4.41 0.67
CA THR A 124 -3.85 -5.27 1.79
C THR A 124 -3.14 -4.49 2.90
N ASN A 125 -2.21 -3.62 2.54
CA ASN A 125 -1.45 -2.79 3.48
C ASN A 125 -2.37 -1.79 4.20
N ILE A 126 -3.19 -1.05 3.46
CA ILE A 126 -4.14 -0.08 4.02
C ILE A 126 -5.10 -0.79 4.98
N HIS A 127 -5.73 -1.87 4.56
CA HIS A 127 -6.67 -2.58 5.42
C HIS A 127 -6.01 -3.05 6.73
N LYS A 128 -4.83 -3.66 6.67
CA LYS A 128 -4.10 -4.14 7.85
C LYS A 128 -3.70 -3.01 8.80
N SER A 129 -3.13 -1.94 8.25
CA SER A 129 -2.60 -0.83 9.04
C SER A 129 -3.73 0.01 9.64
N LEU A 130 -4.77 0.36 8.87
CA LEU A 130 -5.91 1.11 9.40
C LEU A 130 -6.70 0.29 10.44
N THR A 131 -6.88 -1.01 10.22
CA THR A 131 -7.48 -1.88 11.24
C THR A 131 -6.67 -1.88 12.53
N LYS A 132 -5.33 -1.87 12.45
CA LYS A 132 -4.45 -1.76 13.61
C LYS A 132 -4.59 -0.40 14.30
N VAL A 133 -4.60 0.69 13.53
CA VAL A 133 -4.79 2.06 14.03
C VAL A 133 -6.15 2.19 14.73
N LEU A 134 -7.23 1.69 14.13
CA LEU A 134 -8.58 1.77 14.72
C LEU A 134 -8.75 0.97 16.01
N LYS A 135 -7.97 -0.09 16.22
CA LYS A 135 -7.94 -0.79 17.53
C LYS A 135 -7.34 0.08 18.64
N ILE A 136 -6.54 1.05 18.26
CA ILE A 136 -5.83 1.96 19.16
C ILE A 136 -6.65 3.24 19.38
N ASN A 137 -7.10 3.84 18.29
CA ASN A 137 -7.85 5.09 18.28
C ASN A 137 -8.97 5.00 17.24
N GLN A 138 -10.24 5.08 17.69
CA GLN A 138 -11.43 5.02 16.86
C GLN A 138 -11.66 6.34 16.10
N HIS A 139 -10.66 6.78 15.32
CA HIS A 139 -10.72 8.04 14.59
C HIS A 139 -11.75 7.94 13.43
N PRO A 140 -12.77 8.83 13.36
CA PRO A 140 -13.84 8.71 12.36
C PRO A 140 -13.36 8.75 10.92
N GLU A 141 -12.38 9.62 10.60
CA GLU A 141 -11.81 9.71 9.24
C GLU A 141 -11.07 8.44 8.85
N ILE A 142 -10.31 7.83 9.78
CA ILE A 142 -9.62 6.55 9.53
C ILE A 142 -10.63 5.44 9.26
N LYS A 143 -11.73 5.41 10.02
CA LYS A 143 -12.81 4.45 9.79
C LYS A 143 -13.43 4.62 8.41
N LYS A 144 -13.72 5.87 8.01
CA LYS A 144 -14.24 6.18 6.68
C LYS A 144 -13.29 5.69 5.58
N HIS A 145 -12.00 5.98 5.67
CA HIS A 145 -11.03 5.51 4.68
C HIS A 145 -10.93 3.98 4.59
N LEU A 146 -11.13 3.28 5.72
CA LEU A 146 -11.20 1.82 5.68
C LEU A 146 -12.46 1.32 4.95
N GLU A 147 -13.59 1.99 5.14
CA GLU A 147 -14.84 1.71 4.42
C GLU A 147 -14.71 2.05 2.92
N ASP A 148 -14.07 3.15 2.58
CA ASP A 148 -13.85 3.61 1.20
C ASP A 148 -12.99 2.63 0.36
N LEU A 149 -12.24 1.72 1.01
CA LEU A 149 -11.51 0.66 0.29
C LEU A 149 -12.41 -0.23 -0.58
N GLU A 150 -13.70 -0.32 -0.27
CA GLU A 150 -14.65 -1.07 -1.10
C GLU A 150 -14.64 -0.58 -2.54
N HIS A 151 -14.40 0.72 -2.74
CA HIS A 151 -14.34 1.35 -4.07
C HIS A 151 -13.22 0.80 -4.97
N SER A 152 -12.13 0.30 -4.38
CA SER A 152 -10.99 -0.26 -5.12
C SER A 152 -11.19 -1.73 -5.57
N ILE A 153 -12.18 -2.42 -5.00
CA ILE A 153 -12.37 -3.85 -5.23
C ILE A 153 -12.88 -4.19 -6.64
N PRO A 154 -13.73 -3.38 -7.29
CA PRO A 154 -14.14 -3.64 -8.67
C PRO A 154 -12.96 -3.79 -9.63
N PHE A 155 -11.97 -2.89 -9.57
CA PHE A 155 -10.78 -3.03 -10.42
C PHE A 155 -10.01 -4.31 -10.11
N LEU A 156 -9.78 -4.61 -8.82
CA LEU A 156 -9.09 -5.84 -8.41
C LEU A 156 -9.82 -7.09 -8.94
N ARG A 157 -11.16 -7.11 -8.90
CA ARG A 157 -11.98 -8.22 -9.42
C ARG A 157 -11.78 -8.42 -10.91
N TRP A 158 -11.67 -7.34 -11.67
CA TRP A 158 -11.51 -7.41 -13.13
C TRP A 158 -10.08 -7.72 -13.55
N ILE A 159 -9.08 -7.15 -12.90
CA ILE A 159 -7.67 -7.31 -13.28
C ILE A 159 -7.09 -8.69 -12.91
N ILE A 160 -7.61 -9.36 -11.89
CA ILE A 160 -7.22 -10.74 -11.56
C ILE A 160 -7.82 -11.67 -12.63
N ARG A 161 -6.98 -12.46 -13.27
CA ARG A 161 -7.37 -13.46 -14.26
C ARG A 161 -8.24 -14.59 -13.65
N PRO A 162 -8.96 -15.39 -14.44
CA PRO A 162 -9.72 -16.53 -13.94
C PRO A 162 -8.90 -17.56 -13.16
N ASP A 163 -7.59 -17.72 -13.47
CA ASP A 163 -6.66 -18.58 -12.73
C ASP A 163 -6.20 -18.00 -11.38
N GLY A 164 -6.65 -16.79 -11.02
CA GLY A 164 -6.32 -16.13 -9.75
C GLY A 164 -5.00 -15.38 -9.75
N LYS A 165 -4.34 -15.21 -10.89
CA LYS A 165 -3.11 -14.44 -11.01
C LYS A 165 -3.39 -13.02 -11.52
N VAL A 166 -2.51 -12.08 -11.21
CA VAL A 166 -2.47 -10.78 -11.87
C VAL A 166 -1.61 -10.86 -13.14
N PRO A 167 -1.94 -10.09 -14.20
CA PRO A 167 -1.08 -10.00 -15.37
C PRO A 167 0.21 -9.24 -15.06
N SER A 168 1.28 -9.52 -15.80
CA SER A 168 2.50 -8.74 -15.77
C SER A 168 2.30 -7.46 -16.58
N ILE A 169 2.04 -6.36 -15.89
CA ILE A 169 1.89 -5.01 -16.43
C ILE A 169 2.62 -4.07 -15.47
N GLY A 170 3.45 -3.17 -16.01
CA GLY A 170 4.36 -2.37 -15.22
C GLY A 170 5.24 -3.27 -14.35
N ASP A 171 5.50 -2.88 -13.11
CA ASP A 171 6.28 -3.70 -12.15
C ASP A 171 5.52 -4.89 -11.56
N SER A 172 4.47 -5.37 -12.23
CA SER A 172 3.76 -6.58 -11.79
C SER A 172 4.44 -7.84 -12.29
N GLU A 173 4.85 -8.69 -11.37
CA GLU A 173 5.14 -10.08 -11.70
C GLU A 173 3.84 -10.88 -11.80
N GLU A 174 3.77 -11.80 -12.76
CA GLU A 174 2.66 -12.76 -12.84
C GLU A 174 2.69 -13.68 -11.60
N LYS A 175 1.82 -13.41 -10.66
CA LYS A 175 1.74 -14.18 -9.41
C LYS A 175 0.32 -14.38 -8.94
N GLN A 176 0.13 -15.49 -8.23
CA GLN A 176 -1.12 -15.78 -7.53
C GLN A 176 -1.39 -14.72 -6.46
N VAL A 177 -2.61 -14.20 -6.41
CA VAL A 177 -3.04 -13.27 -5.38
C VAL A 177 -4.26 -13.81 -4.63
N SER A 178 -4.28 -13.58 -3.32
CA SER A 178 -5.42 -13.97 -2.51
C SER A 178 -6.54 -12.94 -2.62
N THR A 179 -7.73 -13.39 -2.98
CA THR A 179 -8.94 -12.56 -3.00
C THR A 179 -9.72 -12.59 -1.69
N ASN A 180 -9.26 -13.30 -0.65
CA ASN A 180 -10.00 -13.48 0.60
C ASN A 180 -10.34 -12.14 1.26
N LEU A 181 -9.38 -11.23 1.34
CA LEU A 181 -9.60 -9.90 1.90
C LEU A 181 -10.61 -9.10 1.05
N ALA A 182 -10.44 -9.08 -0.26
CA ALA A 182 -11.34 -8.38 -1.17
C ALA A 182 -12.78 -8.91 -1.06
N ARG A 183 -12.94 -10.22 -0.94
CA ARG A 183 -14.25 -10.87 -0.71
C ARG A 183 -14.84 -10.52 0.64
N SER A 184 -14.05 -10.26 1.66
CA SER A 184 -14.54 -9.82 2.97
C SER A 184 -14.93 -8.34 2.98
N ILE A 185 -14.28 -7.50 2.18
CA ILE A 185 -14.59 -6.07 2.04
C ILE A 185 -15.86 -5.89 1.18
N ALA A 186 -15.92 -6.53 0.02
CA ALA A 186 -17.00 -6.37 -0.96
C ALA A 186 -17.50 -7.74 -1.48
N PRO A 187 -18.23 -8.52 -0.66
CA PRO A 187 -18.63 -9.88 -1.01
C PRO A 187 -19.55 -9.95 -2.25
N THR A 188 -20.37 -8.94 -2.47
CA THR A 188 -21.33 -8.88 -3.59
C THR A 188 -20.65 -8.82 -4.95
N ILE A 189 -19.46 -8.21 -5.05
CA ILE A 189 -18.67 -8.08 -6.29
C ILE A 189 -18.20 -9.45 -6.80
N PHE A 190 -18.06 -10.42 -5.91
CA PHE A 190 -17.57 -11.77 -6.25
C PHE A 190 -18.68 -12.82 -6.37
N GLN A 191 -19.96 -12.43 -6.21
CA GLN A 191 -21.09 -13.38 -6.30
C GLN A 191 -21.36 -13.80 -7.73
N ASN A 192 -21.16 -12.89 -8.69
CA ASN A 192 -21.42 -13.14 -10.11
C ASN A 192 -20.14 -13.38 -10.88
N LYS A 193 -20.27 -14.13 -11.99
CA LYS A 193 -19.20 -14.23 -12.99
C LYS A 193 -18.95 -12.85 -13.61
N ALA A 194 -17.68 -12.55 -13.90
CA ALA A 194 -17.34 -11.36 -14.67
C ALA A 194 -17.31 -11.73 -16.16
N GLU A 195 -18.16 -11.07 -16.94
CA GLU A 195 -18.34 -11.32 -18.35
C GLU A 195 -18.37 -10.00 -19.12
N GLY A 196 -17.67 -9.95 -20.26
CA GLY A 196 -17.64 -8.81 -21.15
C GLY A 196 -16.43 -7.91 -20.95
N MET A 197 -16.59 -6.63 -21.27
CA MET A 197 -15.52 -5.62 -21.21
C MET A 197 -15.85 -4.54 -20.17
N ARG A 198 -14.82 -4.12 -19.45
CA ARG A 198 -14.89 -2.95 -18.57
C ARG A 198 -13.69 -2.03 -18.82
N VAL A 199 -13.98 -0.75 -18.92
CA VAL A 199 -12.96 0.31 -18.99
C VAL A 199 -12.90 1.01 -17.67
N PHE A 200 -11.67 1.24 -17.20
CA PHE A 200 -11.36 2.10 -16.08
C PHE A 200 -10.66 3.34 -16.63
N GLY A 201 -11.16 4.53 -16.31
CA GLY A 201 -10.72 5.81 -16.88
C GLY A 201 -9.23 6.11 -16.76
N GLU A 202 -8.57 5.32 -15.93
CA GLU A 202 -7.14 5.38 -15.64
C GLU A 202 -6.28 4.54 -16.60
N GLY A 203 -6.78 4.28 -17.79
CA GLY A 203 -6.03 3.63 -18.86
C GLY A 203 -6.06 2.11 -18.88
N TYR A 204 -7.03 1.49 -18.22
CA TYR A 204 -7.24 0.05 -18.34
C TYR A 204 -8.52 -0.28 -19.09
N ALA A 205 -8.42 -1.07 -20.17
CA ALA A 205 -9.54 -1.77 -20.76
C ALA A 205 -9.34 -3.26 -20.54
N ILE A 206 -10.29 -3.89 -19.85
CA ILE A 206 -10.19 -5.30 -19.44
C ILE A 206 -11.38 -6.05 -20.06
N TRP A 207 -11.07 -7.05 -20.86
CA TRP A 207 -12.04 -8.01 -21.35
C TRP A 207 -11.87 -9.33 -20.62
N ARG A 208 -12.93 -9.79 -19.99
CA ARG A 208 -12.91 -10.97 -19.14
C ARG A 208 -14.13 -11.86 -19.40
N SER A 209 -13.91 -13.17 -19.39
CA SER A 209 -14.94 -14.17 -19.35
C SER A 209 -14.53 -15.26 -18.35
N ASP A 210 -15.19 -15.28 -17.20
CA ASP A 210 -15.00 -16.35 -16.22
C ASP A 210 -15.55 -17.69 -16.73
N GLU A 211 -16.56 -17.65 -17.62
CA GLU A 211 -17.15 -18.84 -18.23
C GLU A 211 -16.22 -19.49 -19.25
N ASN A 212 -15.56 -18.68 -20.07
CA ASN A 212 -14.68 -19.16 -21.14
C ASN A 212 -13.20 -19.17 -20.75
N ASN A 213 -12.87 -18.96 -19.48
CA ASN A 213 -11.48 -18.86 -19.00
C ASN A 213 -10.63 -17.93 -19.86
N PHE A 214 -11.12 -16.70 -20.07
CA PHE A 214 -10.52 -15.70 -20.95
C PHE A 214 -10.24 -14.41 -20.17
N HIS A 215 -9.10 -13.79 -20.46
CA HIS A 215 -8.73 -12.49 -19.89
C HIS A 215 -7.80 -11.75 -20.85
N MET A 216 -8.17 -10.53 -21.20
CA MET A 216 -7.34 -9.61 -21.96
C MET A 216 -7.28 -8.27 -21.25
N THR A 217 -6.11 -7.68 -21.16
CA THR A 217 -5.92 -6.35 -20.62
C THR A 217 -5.16 -5.50 -21.62
N LEU A 218 -5.68 -4.31 -21.88
CA LEU A 218 -4.98 -3.21 -22.54
C LEU A 218 -4.68 -2.14 -21.49
N LYS A 219 -3.44 -1.70 -21.40
CA LYS A 219 -2.99 -0.56 -20.59
C LYS A 219 -2.47 0.53 -21.51
N SER A 220 -3.02 1.75 -21.45
CA SER A 220 -2.65 2.82 -22.39
C SER A 220 -2.45 4.20 -21.77
N CYS A 221 -2.40 4.32 -20.46
CA CYS A 221 -2.23 5.59 -19.78
C CYS A 221 -1.48 5.37 -18.46
N GLN A 222 -0.81 6.39 -17.97
CA GLN A 222 -0.02 6.30 -16.73
C GLN A 222 -0.37 7.49 -15.82
N HIS A 223 -0.67 7.21 -14.54
CA HIS A 223 -1.00 8.25 -13.57
C HIS A 223 0.19 8.69 -12.73
N GLY A 224 0.83 7.75 -12.07
CA GLY A 224 1.94 8.03 -11.17
C GLY A 224 3.31 8.00 -11.87
N ARG A 225 4.33 8.44 -11.13
CA ARG A 225 5.73 8.34 -11.55
C ARG A 225 6.32 6.97 -11.27
N PHE A 226 5.70 6.21 -10.37
CA PHE A 226 6.25 4.97 -9.82
C PHE A 226 5.70 3.75 -10.55
N HIS A 227 6.51 2.71 -10.62
CA HIS A 227 6.14 1.38 -11.13
C HIS A 227 5.53 1.39 -12.54
N ARG A 228 5.90 2.39 -13.32
CA ARG A 228 5.51 2.52 -14.72
C ARG A 228 6.62 2.01 -15.63
N HIS A 229 6.21 1.43 -16.74
CA HIS A 229 7.08 1.17 -17.90
C HIS A 229 6.67 2.08 -19.05
N ASP A 230 7.52 2.26 -20.05
CA ASP A 230 7.20 3.01 -21.27
C ASP A 230 6.42 2.12 -22.26
N ASP A 231 5.43 1.43 -21.74
CA ASP A 231 4.61 0.39 -22.36
C ASP A 231 3.18 0.87 -22.62
N ASP A 232 3.01 2.11 -23.06
CA ASP A 232 1.70 2.60 -23.54
C ASP A 232 1.17 1.70 -24.64
N CYS A 233 -0.09 1.27 -24.52
CA CYS A 233 -0.75 0.27 -25.34
C CYS A 233 -0.22 -1.16 -25.13
N SER A 234 0.34 -1.46 -23.97
CA SER A 234 0.67 -2.84 -23.59
C SER A 234 -0.60 -3.71 -23.55
N ILE A 235 -0.50 -4.90 -24.11
CA ILE A 235 -1.59 -5.86 -24.18
C ILE A 235 -1.13 -7.18 -23.58
N THR A 236 -1.90 -7.69 -22.61
CA THR A 236 -1.76 -9.08 -22.17
C THR A 236 -3.00 -9.87 -22.59
N LEU A 237 -2.81 -11.11 -23.03
CA LEU A 237 -3.88 -12.03 -23.41
C LEU A 237 -3.62 -13.40 -22.79
N TRP A 238 -4.55 -13.83 -21.99
CA TRP A 238 -4.56 -15.16 -21.39
C TRP A 238 -5.85 -15.91 -21.73
N SER A 239 -5.72 -17.19 -22.07
CA SER A 239 -6.88 -18.04 -22.32
C SER A 239 -6.58 -19.48 -21.95
N ASN A 240 -7.52 -20.13 -21.26
CA ASN A 240 -7.50 -21.56 -20.95
C ASN A 240 -6.16 -22.05 -20.34
N GLY A 241 -5.57 -21.28 -19.43
CA GLY A 241 -4.32 -21.64 -18.74
C GLY A 241 -3.04 -21.21 -19.47
N MET A 242 -3.13 -20.57 -20.63
CA MET A 242 -1.98 -20.17 -21.45
C MET A 242 -1.91 -18.64 -21.59
N ASN A 243 -0.73 -18.07 -21.46
CA ASN A 243 -0.44 -16.72 -21.92
C ASN A 243 -0.24 -16.75 -23.44
N LEU A 244 -1.11 -16.07 -24.17
CA LEU A 244 -1.03 -15.94 -25.64
C LEU A 244 -0.30 -14.67 -26.05
N ILE A 245 -0.45 -13.60 -25.27
CA ILE A 245 0.34 -12.36 -25.36
C ILE A 245 0.79 -12.03 -23.94
N HIS A 246 2.04 -11.76 -23.80
CA HIS A 246 2.70 -11.43 -22.53
C HIS A 246 3.46 -10.12 -22.71
N ASP A 247 3.36 -9.24 -21.71
CA ASP A 247 4.12 -7.99 -21.66
C ASP A 247 5.53 -8.26 -21.17
#